data_8cc6a28dbf453fb7e7e5861fbd72f7d1
#
_entry.id   8cc6a28dbf453fb7e7e5861fbd72f7d1
#
_cell.length_a   1.000
_cell.length_b   1.000
_cell.length_c   1.000
_cell.angle_alpha   90.00
_cell.angle_beta   90.00
_cell.angle_gamma   90.00
#
_symmetry.space_group_name_H-M   'P 1'
#
loop_
_entity.id
_entity.type
_entity.pdbx_description
1 polymer ?
#
loop_
_entity_poly.entity_id
_entity_poly.type
_entity_poly.pdbx_seq_one_letter_code
_entity_poly.pdbx_strand_id
1 'polypeptide(L)'
;MSPDPAARVRAEAALRDHGLRVTDQRVIVLEAMMLESGDATAQALHERLRLRHPKLGLATVYRTLGSLVDAGVLDTLQHGHGICYRWCAPGHHHHLTCMQCHAVIELRDCIVDGWADTVGARHGYTGVQHSVELTGTCPRCAA
;
A
#
# COMPACT_ATOMS: atom_id res chain seq x y z
N MET A 1 -6.51 8.88 -17.54
CA MET A 1 -6.70 7.52 -17.00
C MET A 1 -8.17 7.14 -17.18
N SER A 2 -8.43 6.16 -18.00
CA SER A 2 -9.81 5.66 -18.21
C SER A 2 -10.25 4.87 -16.97
N PRO A 3 -11.54 4.89 -16.60
CA PRO A 3 -12.04 4.01 -15.56
C PRO A 3 -11.77 2.56 -15.96
N ASP A 4 -11.10 1.82 -15.10
CA ASP A 4 -10.90 0.38 -15.27
C ASP A 4 -12.01 -0.34 -14.48
N PRO A 5 -13.02 -0.91 -15.14
CA PRO A 5 -14.10 -1.61 -14.44
C PRO A 5 -13.58 -2.76 -13.57
N ALA A 6 -12.49 -3.39 -13.97
CA ALA A 6 -11.88 -4.46 -13.21
C ALA A 6 -11.22 -3.94 -11.91
N ALA A 7 -10.60 -2.75 -11.95
CA ALA A 7 -10.03 -2.13 -10.75
C ALA A 7 -11.14 -1.77 -9.75
N ARG A 8 -12.28 -1.25 -10.22
CA ARG A 8 -13.42 -0.94 -9.36
C ARG A 8 -13.96 -2.20 -8.65
N VAL A 9 -14.17 -3.27 -9.39
CA VAL A 9 -14.66 -4.55 -8.83
C VAL A 9 -13.67 -5.09 -7.78
N ARG A 10 -12.37 -5.03 -8.07
CA ARG A 10 -11.33 -5.43 -7.10
C ARG A 10 -11.33 -4.56 -5.85
N ALA A 11 -11.49 -3.24 -6.00
CA ALA A 11 -11.56 -2.32 -4.86
C ALA A 11 -12.75 -2.63 -3.97
N GLU A 12 -13.94 -2.85 -4.54
CA GLU A 12 -15.12 -3.21 -3.78
C GLU A 12 -14.96 -4.56 -3.06
N ALA A 13 -14.38 -5.56 -3.73
CA ALA A 13 -14.10 -6.86 -3.13
C ALA A 13 -13.10 -6.73 -1.95
N ALA A 14 -12.02 -6.00 -2.13
CA ALA A 14 -11.02 -5.78 -1.08
C ALA A 14 -11.63 -5.08 0.16
N LEU A 15 -12.50 -4.09 -0.04
CA LEU A 15 -13.21 -3.43 1.07
C LEU A 15 -14.08 -4.42 1.85
N ARG A 16 -14.85 -5.27 1.17
CA ARG A 16 -15.69 -6.29 1.81
C ARG A 16 -14.86 -7.32 2.56
N ASP A 17 -13.80 -7.82 1.95
CA ASP A 17 -12.92 -8.84 2.54
C ASP A 17 -12.23 -8.36 3.82
N HIS A 18 -11.99 -7.04 3.93
CA HIS A 18 -11.41 -6.42 5.13
C HIS A 18 -12.45 -5.81 6.09
N GLY A 19 -13.73 -6.14 5.91
CA GLY A 19 -14.80 -5.70 6.80
C GLY A 19 -15.13 -4.21 6.71
N LEU A 20 -14.72 -3.55 5.64
CA LEU A 20 -15.01 -2.14 5.45
C LEU A 20 -16.29 -1.93 4.65
N ARG A 21 -17.08 -0.94 5.08
CA ARG A 21 -18.25 -0.52 4.32
C ARG A 21 -17.82 0.02 2.95
N VAL A 22 -18.45 -0.50 1.89
CA VAL A 22 -18.27 -0.01 0.53
C VAL A 22 -18.97 1.34 0.38
N THR A 23 -18.19 2.38 0.16
CA THR A 23 -18.69 3.73 -0.14
C THR A 23 -17.98 4.25 -1.38
N ASP A 24 -18.62 5.14 -2.13
CA ASP A 24 -18.01 5.69 -3.35
C ASP A 24 -16.64 6.32 -3.09
N GLN A 25 -16.48 7.05 -2.00
CA GLN A 25 -15.20 7.67 -1.64
C GLN A 25 -14.10 6.64 -1.42
N ARG A 26 -14.39 5.54 -0.69
CA ARG A 26 -13.43 4.46 -0.46
C ARG A 26 -13.07 3.72 -1.74
N VAL A 27 -14.07 3.46 -2.58
CA VAL A 27 -13.85 2.80 -3.87
C VAL A 27 -12.97 3.67 -4.77
N ILE A 28 -13.27 4.96 -4.91
CA ILE A 28 -12.49 5.90 -5.73
C ILE A 28 -11.02 5.97 -5.28
N VAL A 29 -10.79 6.11 -3.97
CA VAL A 29 -9.43 6.20 -3.42
C VAL A 29 -8.68 4.88 -3.60
N LEU A 30 -9.31 3.75 -3.28
CA LEU A 30 -8.66 2.44 -3.39
C LEU A 30 -8.41 2.03 -4.85
N GLU A 31 -9.36 2.29 -5.75
CA GLU A 31 -9.19 2.09 -7.19
C GLU A 31 -7.97 2.86 -7.70
N ALA A 32 -7.84 4.14 -7.31
CA ALA A 32 -6.70 4.96 -7.70
C ALA A 32 -5.38 4.39 -7.15
N MET A 33 -5.36 3.91 -5.91
CA MET A 33 -4.18 3.27 -5.31
C MET A 33 -3.79 1.97 -6.01
N MET A 34 -4.77 1.17 -6.46
CA MET A 34 -4.51 -0.07 -7.20
C MET A 34 -3.91 0.16 -8.59
N LEU A 35 -4.15 1.35 -9.16
CA LEU A 35 -3.61 1.74 -10.46
C LEU A 35 -2.23 2.42 -10.38
N GLU A 36 -1.77 2.71 -9.16
CA GLU A 36 -0.43 3.24 -8.96
C GLU A 36 0.65 2.17 -9.18
N SER A 37 1.71 2.55 -9.85
CA SER A 37 2.86 1.65 -10.07
C SER A 37 3.84 1.61 -8.89
N GLY A 38 3.56 2.36 -7.84
CA GLY A 38 4.41 2.47 -6.64
C GLY A 38 3.63 3.00 -5.46
N ASP A 39 4.28 3.79 -4.65
CA ASP A 39 3.67 4.49 -3.54
C ASP A 39 3.21 5.91 -3.92
N ALA A 40 2.25 6.45 -3.19
CA ALA A 40 1.76 7.79 -3.39
C ALA A 40 1.49 8.50 -2.06
N THR A 41 1.78 9.80 -2.01
CA THR A 41 1.33 10.65 -0.91
C THR A 41 -0.16 10.97 -1.06
N ALA A 42 -0.82 11.30 0.05
CA ALA A 42 -2.23 11.71 0.02
C ALA A 42 -2.45 12.96 -0.87
N GLN A 43 -1.51 13.90 -0.84
CA GLN A 43 -1.57 15.10 -1.68
C GLN A 43 -1.49 14.76 -3.18
N ALA A 44 -0.50 13.96 -3.57
CA ALA A 44 -0.33 13.56 -4.98
C ALA A 44 -1.55 12.79 -5.49
N LEU A 45 -2.09 11.89 -4.66
CA LEU A 45 -3.31 11.15 -4.99
C LEU A 45 -4.50 12.09 -5.15
N HIS A 46 -4.70 13.03 -4.21
CA HIS A 46 -5.78 14.00 -4.27
C HIS A 46 -5.68 14.89 -5.51
N GLU A 47 -4.50 15.38 -5.87
CA GLU A 47 -4.30 16.20 -7.07
C GLU A 47 -4.75 15.50 -8.35
N ARG A 48 -4.50 14.20 -8.46
CA ARG A 48 -4.98 13.40 -9.59
C ARG A 48 -6.48 13.14 -9.54
N LEU A 49 -7.01 12.82 -8.36
CA LEU A 49 -8.43 12.52 -8.19
C LEU A 49 -9.32 13.74 -8.37
N ARG A 50 -8.91 14.93 -7.96
CA ARG A 50 -9.73 16.15 -8.06
C ARG A 50 -10.14 16.53 -9.48
N LEU A 51 -9.38 16.08 -10.48
CA LEU A 51 -9.71 16.33 -11.89
C LEU A 51 -11.01 15.64 -12.32
N ARG A 52 -11.31 14.48 -11.72
CA ARG A 52 -12.51 13.70 -12.01
C ARG A 52 -13.54 13.75 -10.88
N HIS A 53 -13.08 13.98 -9.68
CA HIS A 53 -13.87 13.99 -8.46
C HIS A 53 -13.66 15.29 -7.69
N PRO A 54 -14.10 16.44 -8.23
CA PRO A 54 -13.82 17.77 -7.67
C PRO A 54 -14.42 17.98 -6.27
N LYS A 55 -15.42 17.17 -5.90
CA LYS A 55 -16.03 17.19 -4.56
C LYS A 55 -15.26 16.39 -3.51
N LEU A 56 -14.26 15.62 -3.93
CA LEU A 56 -13.43 14.83 -3.02
C LEU A 56 -12.34 15.71 -2.42
N GLY A 57 -12.52 16.13 -1.18
CA GLY A 57 -11.57 16.99 -0.47
C GLY A 57 -10.34 16.21 0.04
N LEU A 58 -9.22 16.93 0.21
CA LEU A 58 -7.96 16.36 0.71
C LEU A 58 -8.13 15.68 2.09
N ALA A 59 -8.87 16.30 3.00
CA ALA A 59 -9.16 15.72 4.32
C ALA A 59 -9.89 14.37 4.23
N THR A 60 -10.79 14.22 3.25
CA THR A 60 -11.49 12.96 2.99
C THR A 60 -10.51 11.89 2.45
N VAL A 61 -9.59 12.27 1.56
CA VAL A 61 -8.55 11.36 1.06
C VAL A 61 -7.69 10.87 2.22
N TYR A 62 -7.21 11.75 3.10
CA TYR A 62 -6.42 11.36 4.28
C TYR A 62 -7.17 10.39 5.21
N ARG A 63 -8.44 10.70 5.54
CA ARG A 63 -9.25 9.81 6.41
C ARG A 63 -9.51 8.47 5.76
N THR A 64 -9.74 8.45 4.47
CA THR A 64 -9.96 7.20 3.72
C THR A 64 -8.70 6.36 3.69
N LEU A 65 -7.54 6.95 3.34
CA LEU A 65 -6.26 6.25 3.37
C LEU A 65 -5.94 5.70 4.76
N GLY A 66 -6.14 6.49 5.81
CA GLY A 66 -5.96 6.03 7.19
C GLY A 66 -6.83 4.83 7.55
N SER A 67 -8.12 4.85 7.18
CA SER A 67 -9.03 3.72 7.42
C SER A 67 -8.64 2.47 6.64
N LEU A 68 -8.09 2.63 5.44
CA LEU A 68 -7.60 1.51 4.62
C LEU A 68 -6.32 0.89 5.20
N VAL A 69 -5.44 1.72 5.76
CA VAL A 69 -4.24 1.25 6.48
C VAL A 69 -4.62 0.50 7.76
N ASP A 70 -5.51 1.07 8.57
CA ASP A 70 -5.97 0.45 9.82
C ASP A 70 -6.63 -0.90 9.59
N ALA A 71 -7.31 -1.07 8.45
CA ALA A 71 -7.93 -2.33 8.05
C ALA A 71 -6.95 -3.31 7.36
N GLY A 72 -5.71 -2.92 7.12
CA GLY A 72 -4.71 -3.76 6.45
C GLY A 72 -4.87 -3.87 4.93
N VAL A 73 -5.62 -2.96 4.30
CA VAL A 73 -5.80 -2.91 2.83
C VAL A 73 -4.61 -2.24 2.16
N LEU A 74 -4.06 -1.21 2.80
CA LEU A 74 -2.90 -0.47 2.33
C LEU A 74 -1.76 -0.56 3.34
N ASP A 75 -0.54 -0.49 2.84
CA ASP A 75 0.67 -0.28 3.64
C ASP A 75 1.11 1.17 3.60
N THR A 76 1.87 1.57 4.62
CA THR A 76 2.53 2.88 4.67
C THR A 76 4.03 2.72 4.62
N LEU A 77 4.69 3.69 3.98
CA LEU A 77 6.15 3.87 4.00
C LEU A 77 6.45 5.29 4.42
N GLN A 78 7.47 5.44 5.25
CA GLN A 78 7.99 6.76 5.60
C GLN A 78 9.20 7.06 4.74
N HIS A 79 9.05 8.04 3.86
CA HIS A 79 10.15 8.62 3.12
C HIS A 79 10.51 9.99 3.71
N GLY A 80 11.65 10.54 3.33
CA GLY A 80 12.08 11.85 3.81
C GLY A 80 11.12 13.02 3.54
N HIS A 81 10.11 12.80 2.71
CA HIS A 81 9.07 13.77 2.34
C HIS A 81 7.71 13.53 3.02
N GLY A 82 7.61 12.54 3.91
CA GLY A 82 6.38 12.21 4.61
C GLY A 82 5.88 10.78 4.39
N ILE A 83 4.61 10.56 4.71
CA ILE A 83 3.97 9.25 4.62
C ILE A 83 3.51 9.02 3.19
N CYS A 84 3.94 7.91 2.61
CA CYS A 84 3.44 7.37 1.36
C CYS A 84 2.56 6.15 1.63
N TYR A 85 1.58 5.94 0.77
CA TYR A 85 0.64 4.82 0.85
C TYR A 85 0.83 3.91 -0.36
N ARG A 86 0.62 2.62 -0.17
CA ARG A 86 0.78 1.62 -1.21
C ARG A 86 -0.26 0.53 -1.09
N TRP A 87 -0.86 0.14 -2.22
CA TRP A 87 -1.66 -1.07 -2.27
C TRP A 87 -0.75 -2.27 -2.56
N CYS A 88 -0.95 -3.34 -1.79
CA CYS A 88 -0.25 -4.60 -1.97
C CYS A 88 -1.24 -5.75 -2.10
N ALA A 89 -0.89 -6.75 -2.90
CA ALA A 89 -1.67 -7.98 -2.97
C ALA A 89 -1.67 -8.70 -1.60
N PRO A 90 -2.75 -9.40 -1.25
CA PRO A 90 -2.83 -10.14 0.01
C PRO A 90 -1.72 -11.19 0.14
N GLY A 91 -1.30 -11.45 1.37
CA GLY A 91 -0.28 -12.44 1.70
C GLY A 91 1.00 -11.80 2.23
N HIS A 92 1.85 -12.64 2.83
CA HIS A 92 3.13 -12.21 3.36
C HIS A 92 4.08 -11.83 2.22
N HIS A 93 4.61 -10.64 2.25
CA HIS A 93 5.56 -10.12 1.28
C HIS A 93 6.40 -9.00 1.87
N HIS A 94 7.49 -8.70 1.21
CA HIS A 94 8.39 -7.60 1.52
C HIS A 94 8.53 -6.68 0.31
N HIS A 95 9.18 -5.56 0.49
CA HIS A 95 9.36 -4.58 -0.56
C HIS A 95 10.82 -4.18 -0.73
N LEU A 96 11.22 -3.98 -1.98
CA LEU A 96 12.45 -3.29 -2.35
C LEU A 96 12.08 -1.99 -3.07
N THR A 97 12.41 -0.86 -2.48
CA THR A 97 12.03 0.46 -2.96
C THR A 97 13.25 1.22 -3.46
N CYS A 98 13.13 1.83 -4.63
CA CYS A 98 14.16 2.75 -5.14
C CYS A 98 14.06 4.10 -4.41
N MET A 99 15.15 4.54 -3.81
CA MET A 99 15.20 5.81 -3.07
C MET A 99 15.13 7.04 -3.97
N GLN A 100 15.38 6.90 -5.28
CA GLN A 100 15.37 8.03 -6.21
C GLN A 100 14.03 8.17 -6.95
N CYS A 101 13.52 7.09 -7.55
CA CYS A 101 12.28 7.14 -8.35
C CYS A 101 11.08 6.50 -7.67
N HIS A 102 11.23 5.98 -6.45
CA HIS A 102 10.19 5.34 -5.65
C HIS A 102 9.53 4.10 -6.30
N ALA A 103 10.14 3.54 -7.35
CA ALA A 103 9.69 2.27 -7.90
C ALA A 103 9.80 1.16 -6.84
N VAL A 104 8.78 0.33 -6.74
CA VAL A 104 8.68 -0.73 -5.74
C VAL A 104 8.63 -2.08 -6.42
N ILE A 105 9.44 -3.02 -5.90
CA ILE A 105 9.36 -4.44 -6.24
C ILE A 105 8.81 -5.18 -5.03
N GLU A 106 7.76 -5.97 -5.24
CA GLU A 106 7.21 -6.85 -4.24
C GLU A 106 8.00 -8.17 -4.21
N LEU A 107 8.48 -8.54 -3.03
CA LEU A 107 9.24 -9.75 -2.79
C LEU A 107 8.38 -10.75 -2.01
N ARG A 108 8.06 -11.87 -2.60
CA ARG A 108 7.22 -12.90 -1.98
C ARG A 108 8.04 -13.99 -1.31
N ASP A 109 9.29 -14.13 -1.68
CA ASP A 109 10.21 -15.07 -1.05
C ASP A 109 10.72 -14.48 0.27
N CYS A 110 10.35 -15.09 1.38
CA CYS A 110 10.80 -14.66 2.70
C CYS A 110 11.76 -15.69 3.32
N ILE A 111 13.03 -15.33 3.37
CA ILE A 111 14.05 -16.15 4.05
C ILE A 111 14.04 -15.97 5.57
N VAL A 112 13.30 -14.98 6.06
CA VAL A 112 13.26 -14.60 7.48
C VAL A 112 12.20 -15.38 8.26
N ASP A 113 11.20 -15.96 7.60
CA ASP A 113 10.09 -16.67 8.25
C ASP A 113 10.59 -17.77 9.17
N GLY A 114 11.37 -18.72 8.66
CA GLY A 114 11.88 -19.83 9.45
C GLY A 114 12.81 -19.39 10.59
N TRP A 115 13.56 -18.31 10.38
CA TRP A 115 14.41 -17.75 11.44
C TRP A 115 13.56 -17.07 12.51
N ALA A 116 12.55 -16.31 12.16
CA ALA A 116 11.63 -15.65 13.08
C ALA A 116 10.89 -16.67 13.97
N ASP A 117 10.40 -17.75 13.38
CA ASP A 117 9.76 -18.85 14.11
C ASP A 117 10.74 -19.51 15.09
N THR A 118 11.98 -19.74 14.66
CA THR A 118 13.03 -20.33 15.51
C THR A 118 13.36 -19.44 16.70
N VAL A 119 13.47 -18.13 16.47
CA VAL A 119 13.71 -17.15 17.55
C VAL A 119 12.53 -17.13 18.51
N GLY A 120 11.31 -17.10 18.01
CA GLY A 120 10.09 -17.14 18.83
C GLY A 120 10.06 -18.38 19.71
N ALA A 121 10.24 -19.56 19.13
CA ALA A 121 10.23 -20.83 19.86
C ALA A 121 11.33 -20.88 20.94
N ARG A 122 12.53 -20.41 20.62
CA ARG A 122 13.66 -20.38 21.57
C ARG A 122 13.37 -19.55 22.80
N HIS A 123 12.60 -18.47 22.65
CA HIS A 123 12.29 -17.52 23.72
C HIS A 123 10.87 -17.68 24.30
N GLY A 124 10.12 -18.70 23.88
CA GLY A 124 8.77 -18.96 24.37
C GLY A 124 7.71 -17.97 23.85
N TYR A 125 7.96 -17.29 22.71
CA TYR A 125 7.01 -16.39 22.07
C TYR A 125 6.15 -17.15 21.08
N THR A 126 4.88 -16.75 20.98
CA THR A 126 3.94 -17.25 19.98
C THR A 126 3.45 -16.10 19.11
N GLY A 127 3.07 -16.39 17.85
CA GLY A 127 2.55 -15.37 16.94
C GLY A 127 3.60 -14.32 16.56
N VAL A 128 4.86 -14.71 16.43
CA VAL A 128 5.95 -13.80 16.04
C VAL A 128 5.70 -13.31 14.63
N GLN A 129 5.73 -11.99 14.46
CA GLN A 129 5.60 -11.33 13.19
C GLN A 129 6.90 -10.58 12.87
N HIS A 130 7.17 -10.41 11.59
CA HIS A 130 8.31 -9.63 11.13
C HIS A 130 7.94 -8.77 9.94
N SER A 131 8.69 -7.72 9.73
CA SER A 131 8.59 -6.82 8.59
C SER A 131 10.00 -6.53 8.08
N VAL A 132 10.20 -6.62 6.78
CA VAL A 132 11.47 -6.32 6.13
C VAL A 132 11.22 -5.32 5.00
N GLU A 133 11.88 -4.19 5.08
CA GLU A 133 11.89 -3.18 4.04
C GLU A 133 13.32 -3.04 3.50
N LEU A 134 13.48 -3.21 2.20
CA LEU A 134 14.75 -3.01 1.51
C LEU A 134 14.70 -1.74 0.68
N THR A 135 15.74 -0.94 0.76
CA THR A 135 15.88 0.28 -0.03
C THR A 135 17.19 0.27 -0.82
N GLY A 136 17.17 0.84 -1.99
CA GLY A 136 18.37 0.93 -2.82
C GLY A 136 18.16 1.85 -4.01
N THR A 137 19.06 1.84 -4.97
CA THR A 137 18.95 2.57 -6.23
C THR A 137 18.69 1.58 -7.37
N CYS A 138 17.58 1.75 -8.09
CA CYS A 138 17.24 0.85 -9.18
C CYS A 138 18.20 1.02 -10.37
N PRO A 139 18.29 0.02 -11.27
CA PRO A 139 19.21 0.08 -12.41
C PRO A 139 19.02 1.30 -13.31
N ARG A 140 17.78 1.80 -13.44
CA ARG A 140 17.49 3.00 -14.23
C ARG A 140 18.05 4.28 -13.60
N CYS A 141 18.09 4.33 -12.28
CA CYS A 141 18.59 5.50 -11.54
C CYS A 141 20.09 5.41 -11.25
N ALA A 142 20.65 4.21 -11.28
CA ALA A 142 22.08 3.98 -11.08
C ALA A 142 22.92 4.19 -12.35
N ALA A 143 22.26 4.25 -13.48
CA ALA A 143 22.93 4.44 -14.77
C ALA A 143 23.38 5.88 -14.99
#